data_c92b57e78c4a0fcb4322d5c55615046b
#
_entry.id   c92b57e78c4a0fcb4322d5c55615046b
#
_cell.length_a   1.000
_cell.length_b   1.000
_cell.length_c   1.000
_cell.angle_alpha   90.00
_cell.angle_beta   90.00
_cell.angle_gamma   90.00
#
_symmetry.space_group_name_H-M   'P 1'
#
loop_
_entity.id
_entity.type
_entity.pdbx_description
1 polymer ?
#
loop_
_entity_poly.entity_id
_entity_poly.type
_entity_poly.pdbx_seq_one_letter_code
_entity_poly.pdbx_strand_id
1 'polypeptide(L)'
;MARKQLTEEEKNQIRNSLIETRLRRRNQVIKVFEIKVNCHQTNKETFKKLKNYFIQAKWVYNDMLSLSKINEDECTENIFDYNYLEHKIVHRFDKNKNCIEEQISLPVFLHRGIVAQTKTNITNLAKAKRKGIKVGKLKFKSEYNSIPIITGGIRLLDNSHITIPGFKKLKVYGMYQILELKDYEIADGKLLWKPSGFYIKVTVCLNKKDRQPTHKEVGLDFGIKDNITTSDGEKFNCKVQESEYVKYLQKHLDKKKKYSKHYYKLINQIRKEYEHLSNKKQDENNKIIHYLKNNYDVIYFQDEQLTKWKEDSTLSKTIQHSYLGRVKTKLVSMIGTQSFMIDKWKPTTKYCPECGKLNNISLNERTYNCECGYSMDRDIHAAKNVKMFGSTQRAECLEQTSETFLAQTKNVNEKEAITL
;
A
#
# COMPACT_ATOMS: atom_id res chain seq x y z
N MET A 1 1.56 -36.99 6.58
CA MET A 1 1.56 -36.93 8.06
C MET A 1 0.28 -36.24 8.49
N ALA A 2 -0.61 -36.94 9.21
CA ALA A 2 -1.82 -36.36 9.76
C ALA A 2 -1.48 -35.16 10.65
N ARG A 3 -2.26 -34.09 10.56
CA ARG A 3 -2.12 -32.95 11.47
C ARG A 3 -2.35 -33.44 12.89
N LYS A 4 -1.34 -33.27 13.78
CA LYS A 4 -1.53 -33.48 15.21
C LYS A 4 -2.74 -32.66 15.65
N GLN A 5 -3.78 -33.32 16.14
CA GLN A 5 -4.92 -32.61 16.75
C GLN A 5 -4.39 -31.91 18.01
N LEU A 6 -4.51 -30.58 18.03
CA LEU A 6 -4.11 -29.76 19.19
C LEU A 6 -5.12 -30.00 20.32
N THR A 7 -4.61 -30.12 21.56
CA THR A 7 -5.45 -30.14 22.76
C THR A 7 -6.15 -28.79 22.93
N GLU A 8 -7.23 -28.75 23.74
CA GLU A 8 -7.91 -27.47 24.03
C GLU A 8 -7.00 -26.49 24.77
N GLU A 9 -6.11 -26.97 25.62
CA GLU A 9 -5.09 -26.12 26.28
C GLU A 9 -4.12 -25.51 25.26
N GLU A 10 -3.60 -26.29 24.31
CA GLU A 10 -2.73 -25.79 23.22
C GLU A 10 -3.47 -24.75 22.35
N LYS A 11 -4.75 -24.98 22.05
CA LYS A 11 -5.59 -24.01 21.30
C LYS A 11 -5.77 -22.71 22.08
N ASN A 12 -6.02 -22.79 23.39
CA ASN A 12 -6.17 -21.61 24.25
C ASN A 12 -4.88 -20.82 24.40
N GLN A 13 -3.74 -21.50 24.54
CA GLN A 13 -2.43 -20.84 24.57
C GLN A 13 -2.15 -20.08 23.27
N ILE A 14 -2.43 -20.70 22.12
CA ILE A 14 -2.31 -20.03 20.80
C ILE A 14 -3.23 -18.82 20.72
N ARG A 15 -4.50 -18.95 21.18
CA ARG A 15 -5.48 -17.86 21.17
C ARG A 15 -5.02 -16.68 22.02
N ASN A 16 -4.54 -16.94 23.23
CA ASN A 16 -4.04 -15.93 24.15
C ASN A 16 -2.81 -15.20 23.57
N SER A 17 -1.84 -15.94 23.03
CA SER A 17 -0.66 -15.38 22.36
C SER A 17 -1.04 -14.49 21.16
N LEU A 18 -2.08 -14.86 20.40
CA LEU A 18 -2.59 -14.03 19.31
C LEU A 18 -3.27 -12.74 19.82
N ILE A 19 -4.00 -12.81 20.94
CA ILE A 19 -4.61 -11.65 21.58
C ILE A 19 -3.53 -10.67 22.09
N GLU A 20 -2.54 -11.15 22.81
CA GLU A 20 -1.40 -10.37 23.30
C GLU A 20 -0.66 -9.69 22.14
N THR A 21 -0.39 -10.44 21.07
CA THR A 21 0.24 -9.88 19.86
C THR A 21 -0.61 -8.77 19.26
N ARG A 22 -1.93 -8.92 19.19
CA ARG A 22 -2.83 -7.88 18.67
C ARG A 22 -2.83 -6.64 19.56
N LEU A 23 -2.84 -6.79 20.88
CA LEU A 23 -2.78 -5.68 21.84
C LEU A 23 -1.45 -4.93 21.71
N ARG A 24 -0.32 -5.65 21.67
CA ARG A 24 1.01 -5.07 21.46
C ARG A 24 1.08 -4.29 20.15
N ARG A 25 0.56 -4.85 19.05
CA ARG A 25 0.56 -4.21 17.72
C ARG A 25 -0.25 -2.91 17.64
N ARG A 26 -1.25 -2.70 18.50
CA ARG A 26 -1.98 -1.43 18.58
C ARG A 26 -1.08 -0.26 19.02
N ASN A 27 -0.08 -0.55 19.85
CA ASN A 27 0.87 0.43 20.36
C ASN A 27 2.15 0.52 19.52
N GLN A 28 2.18 -0.13 18.34
CA GLN A 28 3.33 -0.12 17.44
C GLN A 28 3.05 0.60 16.14
N VAL A 29 4.10 1.14 15.56
CA VAL A 29 4.12 1.69 14.19
C VAL A 29 4.84 0.71 13.28
N ILE A 30 4.25 0.43 12.12
CA ILE A 30 4.84 -0.43 11.11
C ILE A 30 5.67 0.41 10.14
N LYS A 31 6.96 0.07 9.99
CA LYS A 31 7.84 0.61 8.96
C LYS A 31 8.30 -0.50 8.04
N VAL A 32 8.42 -0.19 6.76
CA VAL A 32 8.89 -1.14 5.75
C VAL A 32 10.18 -0.59 5.12
N PHE A 33 11.24 -1.35 5.27
CA PHE A 33 12.55 -1.03 4.70
C PHE A 33 12.82 -1.89 3.47
N GLU A 34 13.37 -1.29 2.43
CA GLU A 34 13.74 -1.99 1.21
C GLU A 34 15.26 -2.08 1.11
N ILE A 35 15.77 -3.30 1.19
CA ILE A 35 17.19 -3.63 1.24
C ILE A 35 17.58 -4.24 -0.08
N LYS A 36 18.64 -3.74 -0.73
CA LYS A 36 19.11 -4.25 -2.01
C LYS A 36 20.01 -5.46 -1.82
N VAL A 37 19.76 -6.55 -2.56
CA VAL A 37 20.66 -7.70 -2.60
C VAL A 37 21.91 -7.34 -3.40
N ASN A 38 23.08 -7.63 -2.85
CA ASN A 38 24.35 -7.41 -3.53
C ASN A 38 24.59 -8.47 -4.61
N CYS A 39 24.12 -8.24 -5.81
CA CYS A 39 24.25 -9.16 -6.92
C CYS A 39 25.66 -9.17 -7.55
N HIS A 40 26.48 -8.14 -7.31
CA HIS A 40 27.85 -8.07 -7.89
C HIS A 40 28.86 -8.97 -7.17
N GLN A 41 28.61 -9.26 -5.90
CA GLN A 41 29.46 -10.11 -5.07
C GLN A 41 28.83 -11.47 -4.76
N THR A 42 27.61 -11.74 -5.27
CA THR A 42 26.98 -13.04 -5.12
C THR A 42 27.45 -13.96 -6.22
N ASN A 43 27.74 -15.22 -5.86
CA ASN A 43 28.01 -16.27 -6.82
C ASN A 43 26.90 -16.35 -7.89
N LYS A 44 27.26 -16.66 -9.14
CA LYS A 44 26.33 -16.88 -10.26
C LYS A 44 25.21 -17.86 -9.90
N GLU A 45 25.46 -18.83 -9.05
CA GLU A 45 24.49 -19.79 -8.55
C GLU A 45 23.41 -19.14 -7.67
N THR A 46 23.80 -18.23 -6.77
CA THR A 46 22.85 -17.47 -5.94
C THR A 46 21.89 -16.66 -6.82
N PHE A 47 22.43 -16.01 -7.86
CA PHE A 47 21.60 -15.26 -8.81
C PHE A 47 20.63 -16.17 -9.55
N LYS A 48 21.09 -17.31 -10.07
CA LYS A 48 20.25 -18.32 -10.74
C LYS A 48 19.18 -18.85 -9.81
N LYS A 49 19.55 -19.17 -8.57
CA LYS A 49 18.63 -19.67 -7.55
C LYS A 49 17.54 -18.65 -7.19
N LEU A 50 17.89 -17.37 -6.98
CA LEU A 50 16.93 -16.30 -6.77
C LEU A 50 15.95 -16.17 -7.94
N LYS A 51 16.48 -16.12 -9.17
CA LYS A 51 15.67 -16.06 -10.38
C LYS A 51 14.70 -17.25 -10.49
N ASN A 52 15.18 -18.45 -10.19
CA ASN A 52 14.38 -19.67 -10.21
C ASN A 52 13.20 -19.59 -9.20
N TYR A 53 13.39 -19.00 -8.03
CA TYR A 53 12.31 -18.81 -7.07
C TYR A 53 11.17 -17.99 -7.64
N PHE A 54 11.44 -16.92 -8.41
CA PHE A 54 10.40 -16.13 -9.05
C PHE A 54 9.68 -16.88 -10.17
N ILE A 55 10.40 -17.74 -10.91
CA ILE A 55 9.84 -18.61 -11.93
C ILE A 55 8.89 -19.62 -11.29
N GLN A 56 9.33 -20.32 -10.24
CA GLN A 56 8.53 -21.29 -9.51
C GLN A 56 7.34 -20.62 -8.79
N ALA A 57 7.53 -19.44 -8.23
CA ALA A 57 6.43 -18.66 -7.61
C ALA A 57 5.32 -18.33 -8.62
N LYS A 58 5.67 -18.04 -9.87
CA LYS A 58 4.72 -17.87 -10.96
C LYS A 58 3.94 -19.17 -11.23
N TRP A 59 4.64 -20.30 -11.28
CA TRP A 59 4.00 -21.60 -11.51
C TRP A 59 3.01 -21.94 -10.39
N VAL A 60 3.43 -21.83 -9.14
CA VAL A 60 2.54 -22.04 -7.97
C VAL A 60 1.29 -21.18 -8.03
N TYR A 61 1.45 -19.88 -8.31
CA TYR A 61 0.31 -18.98 -8.39
C TYR A 61 -0.65 -19.35 -9.53
N ASN A 62 -0.12 -19.70 -10.69
CA ASN A 62 -0.91 -20.04 -11.85
C ASN A 62 -1.59 -21.42 -11.69
N ASP A 63 -0.91 -22.37 -11.06
CA ASP A 63 -1.45 -23.69 -10.73
C ASP A 63 -2.65 -23.56 -9.77
N MET A 64 -2.49 -22.83 -8.66
CA MET A 64 -3.62 -22.50 -7.77
C MET A 64 -4.80 -21.88 -8.49
N LEU A 65 -4.54 -21.04 -9.49
CA LEU A 65 -5.60 -20.36 -10.22
C LEU A 65 -6.25 -21.27 -11.25
N SER A 66 -5.52 -22.24 -11.83
CA SER A 66 -6.06 -23.23 -12.74
C SER A 66 -7.04 -24.14 -12.03
N LEU A 67 -6.70 -24.62 -10.84
CA LEU A 67 -7.57 -25.45 -10.00
C LEU A 67 -8.91 -24.76 -9.71
N SER A 68 -8.92 -23.42 -9.57
CA SER A 68 -10.15 -22.66 -9.32
C SER A 68 -11.03 -22.46 -10.57
N LYS A 69 -10.51 -22.73 -11.78
CA LYS A 69 -11.22 -22.50 -13.03
C LYS A 69 -11.81 -23.78 -13.68
N ILE A 70 -11.30 -24.93 -13.29
CA ILE A 70 -11.76 -26.22 -13.83
C ILE A 70 -13.16 -26.60 -13.32
N ASN A 71 -13.75 -25.78 -12.45
CA ASN A 71 -14.88 -26.12 -11.59
C ASN A 71 -16.27 -25.80 -12.16
N GLU A 72 -16.42 -25.59 -13.44
CA GLU A 72 -17.79 -25.39 -13.95
C GLU A 72 -18.53 -26.73 -14.16
N ASP A 73 -17.84 -27.90 -14.23
CA ASP A 73 -18.50 -29.19 -14.53
C ASP A 73 -18.04 -30.45 -13.76
N GLU A 74 -16.97 -30.42 -12.95
CA GLU A 74 -16.51 -31.56 -12.16
C GLU A 74 -15.90 -31.17 -10.82
N CYS A 75 -16.17 -32.00 -9.80
CA CYS A 75 -15.77 -31.86 -8.40
C CYS A 75 -14.27 -31.64 -8.23
N THR A 76 -13.81 -30.38 -8.16
CA THR A 76 -12.42 -30.02 -8.07
C THR A 76 -12.14 -29.29 -6.77
N GLU A 77 -10.90 -29.39 -6.31
CA GLU A 77 -10.45 -28.78 -5.06
C GLU A 77 -10.73 -27.27 -5.05
N ASN A 78 -11.40 -26.81 -4.02
CA ASN A 78 -11.56 -25.40 -3.78
C ASN A 78 -10.15 -24.78 -3.55
N ILE A 79 -9.84 -23.63 -4.17
CA ILE A 79 -8.58 -22.93 -4.00
C ILE A 79 -8.22 -22.68 -2.52
N PHE A 80 -9.23 -22.65 -1.62
CA PHE A 80 -9.02 -22.54 -0.18
C PHE A 80 -8.50 -23.84 0.46
N ASP A 81 -8.72 -24.99 -0.19
CA ASP A 81 -8.24 -26.29 0.26
C ASP A 81 -6.83 -26.59 -0.24
N TYR A 82 -6.31 -25.77 -1.16
CA TYR A 82 -4.94 -25.90 -1.67
C TYR A 82 -3.91 -26.01 -0.55
N ASN A 83 -3.24 -27.15 -0.47
CA ASN A 83 -2.24 -27.46 0.54
C ASN A 83 -0.83 -27.41 -0.07
N TYR A 84 -0.02 -26.41 0.31
CA TYR A 84 1.33 -26.23 -0.19
C TYR A 84 2.31 -27.37 0.18
N LEU A 85 1.96 -28.26 1.11
CA LEU A 85 2.78 -29.45 1.44
C LEU A 85 2.55 -30.60 0.47
N GLU A 86 1.36 -30.69 -0.11
CA GLU A 86 0.92 -31.73 -1.06
C GLU A 86 1.26 -31.32 -2.49
N HIS A 87 1.07 -30.07 -2.85
CA HIS A 87 1.34 -29.55 -4.20
C HIS A 87 2.82 -29.19 -4.39
N LYS A 88 3.67 -30.22 -4.48
CA LYS A 88 5.10 -30.06 -4.83
C LYS A 88 5.37 -30.21 -6.31
N ILE A 89 4.39 -30.70 -7.07
CA ILE A 89 4.40 -30.80 -8.53
C ILE A 89 3.36 -29.81 -9.05
N VAL A 90 3.74 -29.02 -10.05
CA VAL A 90 2.84 -28.08 -10.73
C VAL A 90 2.75 -28.41 -12.19
N HIS A 91 1.58 -28.22 -12.76
CA HIS A 91 1.34 -28.36 -14.18
C HIS A 91 1.62 -27.05 -14.89
N ARG A 92 2.42 -27.08 -15.93
CA ARG A 92 2.71 -25.93 -16.78
C ARG A 92 2.73 -26.32 -18.25
N PHE A 93 2.47 -25.35 -19.10
CA PHE A 93 2.60 -25.54 -20.54
C PHE A 93 4.01 -25.15 -21.00
N ASP A 94 4.62 -25.99 -21.84
CA ASP A 94 5.87 -25.73 -22.53
C ASP A 94 5.67 -24.76 -23.71
N LYS A 95 6.74 -24.54 -24.49
CA LYS A 95 6.67 -23.69 -25.70
C LYS A 95 5.80 -24.28 -26.79
N ASN A 96 5.61 -25.58 -26.78
CA ASN A 96 4.81 -26.33 -27.76
C ASN A 96 3.37 -26.55 -27.29
N LYS A 97 2.98 -25.90 -26.14
CA LYS A 97 1.68 -26.02 -25.48
C LYS A 97 1.39 -27.42 -24.88
N ASN A 98 2.41 -28.28 -24.72
CA ASN A 98 2.24 -29.53 -24.00
C ASN A 98 2.18 -29.25 -22.50
N CYS A 99 1.27 -29.93 -21.80
CA CYS A 99 1.23 -29.91 -20.33
C CYS A 99 2.40 -30.75 -19.80
N ILE A 100 3.24 -30.15 -19.00
CA ILE A 100 4.39 -30.80 -18.35
C ILE A 100 4.27 -30.64 -16.84
N GLU A 101 4.62 -31.69 -16.13
CA GLU A 101 4.80 -31.67 -14.68
C GLU A 101 6.17 -31.14 -14.31
N GLU A 102 6.23 -30.23 -13.35
CA GLU A 102 7.48 -29.64 -12.86
C GLU A 102 7.53 -29.71 -11.34
N GLN A 103 8.63 -30.26 -10.82
CA GLN A 103 8.82 -30.33 -9.38
C GLN A 103 9.25 -28.97 -8.82
N ILE A 104 8.62 -28.56 -7.74
CA ILE A 104 8.93 -27.30 -7.06
C ILE A 104 10.00 -27.53 -5.98
N SER A 105 11.08 -26.77 -6.07
CA SER A 105 12.15 -26.70 -5.07
C SER A 105 12.06 -25.41 -4.21
N LEU A 106 10.91 -24.71 -4.28
CA LEU A 106 10.70 -23.48 -3.54
C LEU A 106 10.64 -23.76 -2.02
N PRO A 107 11.39 -23.02 -1.18
CA PRO A 107 11.32 -23.19 0.26
C PRO A 107 9.90 -23.07 0.81
N VAL A 108 9.53 -23.91 1.75
CA VAL A 108 8.20 -24.00 2.35
C VAL A 108 7.66 -22.65 2.79
N PHE A 109 8.47 -21.82 3.44
CA PHE A 109 8.08 -20.47 3.87
C PHE A 109 7.67 -19.55 2.71
N LEU A 110 8.32 -19.66 1.56
CA LEU A 110 7.97 -18.88 0.37
C LEU A 110 6.73 -19.45 -0.31
N HIS A 111 6.63 -20.76 -0.45
CA HIS A 111 5.47 -21.44 -1.01
C HIS A 111 4.20 -21.10 -0.20
N ARG A 112 4.25 -21.29 1.12
CA ARG A 112 3.17 -20.93 2.04
C ARG A 112 2.78 -19.45 1.95
N GLY A 113 3.77 -18.56 1.79
CA GLY A 113 3.55 -17.13 1.61
C GLY A 113 2.75 -16.81 0.35
N ILE A 114 3.05 -17.45 -0.78
CA ILE A 114 2.31 -17.28 -2.05
C ILE A 114 0.87 -17.76 -1.90
N VAL A 115 0.69 -18.95 -1.32
CA VAL A 115 -0.65 -19.53 -1.09
C VAL A 115 -1.49 -18.64 -0.19
N ALA A 116 -0.95 -18.20 0.95
CA ALA A 116 -1.64 -17.30 1.89
C ALA A 116 -2.01 -15.96 1.25
N GLN A 117 -1.09 -15.36 0.48
CA GLN A 117 -1.35 -14.10 -0.22
C GLN A 117 -2.45 -14.26 -1.28
N THR A 118 -2.48 -15.37 -2.01
CA THR A 118 -3.49 -15.65 -3.04
C THR A 118 -4.87 -15.80 -2.41
N LYS A 119 -4.99 -16.59 -1.34
CA LYS A 119 -6.22 -16.76 -0.56
C LYS A 119 -6.72 -15.42 0.01
N THR A 120 -5.81 -14.60 0.54
CA THR A 120 -6.12 -13.26 1.06
C THR A 120 -6.64 -12.33 -0.06
N ASN A 121 -6.04 -12.37 -1.24
CA ASN A 121 -6.49 -11.55 -2.37
C ASN A 121 -7.93 -11.92 -2.78
N ILE A 122 -8.27 -13.20 -2.85
CA ILE A 122 -9.63 -13.66 -3.15
C ILE A 122 -10.62 -13.18 -2.09
N THR A 123 -10.28 -13.35 -0.81
CA THR A 123 -11.12 -12.90 0.30
C THR A 123 -11.38 -11.39 0.25
N ASN A 124 -10.34 -10.60 -0.08
CA ASN A 124 -10.47 -9.15 -0.21
C ASN A 124 -11.35 -8.75 -1.41
N LEU A 125 -11.25 -9.44 -2.55
CA LEU A 125 -12.14 -9.23 -3.69
C LEU A 125 -13.60 -9.56 -3.33
N ALA A 126 -13.84 -10.67 -2.63
CA ALA A 126 -15.17 -11.05 -2.15
C ALA A 126 -15.75 -9.99 -1.18
N LYS A 127 -14.95 -9.49 -0.24
CA LYS A 127 -15.36 -8.40 0.68
C LYS A 127 -15.70 -7.11 -0.09
N ALA A 128 -14.89 -6.73 -1.08
CA ALA A 128 -15.15 -5.55 -1.91
C ALA A 128 -16.44 -5.71 -2.72
N LYS A 129 -16.69 -6.90 -3.31
CA LYS A 129 -17.94 -7.22 -4.02
C LYS A 129 -19.16 -7.08 -3.12
N ARG A 130 -19.09 -7.59 -1.86
CA ARG A 130 -20.19 -7.46 -0.87
C ARG A 130 -20.50 -6.00 -0.53
N LYS A 131 -19.51 -5.11 -0.62
CA LYS A 131 -19.70 -3.66 -0.45
C LYS A 131 -20.19 -2.94 -1.71
N GLY A 132 -20.64 -3.65 -2.73
CA GLY A 132 -21.11 -3.08 -4.01
C GLY A 132 -20.01 -2.56 -4.93
N ILE A 133 -18.73 -2.79 -4.61
CA ILE A 133 -17.61 -2.33 -5.46
C ILE A 133 -17.47 -3.31 -6.64
N LYS A 134 -17.44 -2.77 -7.86
CA LYS A 134 -17.15 -3.56 -9.06
C LYS A 134 -15.72 -4.12 -8.99
N VAL A 135 -15.58 -5.42 -8.96
CA VAL A 135 -14.29 -6.11 -8.87
C VAL A 135 -13.98 -6.92 -10.12
N GLY A 136 -12.70 -6.98 -10.49
CA GLY A 136 -12.22 -7.85 -11.56
C GLY A 136 -11.95 -9.28 -11.09
N LYS A 137 -11.66 -10.16 -12.07
CA LYS A 137 -11.21 -11.54 -11.80
C LYS A 137 -9.69 -11.60 -11.69
N LEU A 138 -9.16 -12.54 -10.89
CA LEU A 138 -7.73 -12.85 -10.89
C LEU A 138 -7.33 -13.41 -12.25
N LYS A 139 -6.16 -12.99 -12.74
CA LYS A 139 -5.62 -13.41 -14.04
C LYS A 139 -4.33 -14.19 -13.86
N PHE A 140 -4.04 -15.14 -14.76
CA PHE A 140 -2.74 -15.76 -14.86
C PHE A 140 -1.64 -14.71 -15.03
N LYS A 141 -0.50 -14.96 -14.40
CA LYS A 141 0.66 -14.05 -14.46
C LYS A 141 1.71 -14.57 -15.42
N SER A 142 2.22 -13.70 -16.27
CA SER A 142 3.40 -13.96 -17.08
C SER A 142 4.71 -13.80 -16.27
N GLU A 143 4.71 -12.87 -15.31
CA GLU A 143 5.81 -12.60 -14.37
C GLU A 143 5.29 -12.52 -12.94
N TYR A 144 6.06 -13.05 -11.98
CA TYR A 144 5.76 -12.95 -10.55
C TYR A 144 6.94 -12.27 -9.86
N ASN A 145 6.80 -10.99 -9.52
CA ASN A 145 7.92 -10.13 -9.14
C ASN A 145 7.98 -9.82 -7.63
N SER A 146 7.09 -10.43 -6.84
CA SER A 146 7.00 -10.17 -5.40
C SER A 146 6.58 -11.44 -4.66
N ILE A 147 7.49 -12.09 -3.96
CA ILE A 147 7.25 -13.31 -3.20
C ILE A 147 7.13 -12.94 -1.72
N PRO A 148 6.00 -13.20 -1.05
CA PRO A 148 5.86 -12.98 0.38
C PRO A 148 6.79 -13.91 1.18
N ILE A 149 7.39 -13.38 2.24
CA ILE A 149 8.14 -14.11 3.24
C ILE A 149 7.36 -13.98 4.55
N ILE A 150 6.82 -15.08 5.04
CA ILE A 150 6.04 -15.09 6.28
C ILE A 150 6.91 -14.83 7.50
N THR A 151 6.26 -14.45 8.60
CA THR A 151 6.92 -14.17 9.89
C THR A 151 7.87 -15.29 10.29
N GLY A 152 9.05 -14.91 10.78
CA GLY A 152 10.14 -15.84 11.15
C GLY A 152 11.04 -16.26 9.98
N GLY A 153 10.70 -15.89 8.73
CA GLY A 153 11.49 -16.22 7.55
C GLY A 153 12.67 -15.27 7.29
N ILE A 154 12.78 -14.17 8.03
CA ILE A 154 13.84 -13.18 7.87
C ILE A 154 14.60 -13.03 9.17
N ARG A 155 15.95 -13.10 9.10
CA ARG A 155 16.85 -12.84 10.24
C ARG A 155 18.00 -11.97 9.81
N LEU A 156 18.29 -10.92 10.53
CA LEU A 156 19.49 -10.10 10.33
C LEU A 156 20.66 -10.78 11.01
N LEU A 157 21.78 -10.92 10.30
CA LEU A 157 22.98 -11.59 10.82
C LEU A 157 24.02 -10.58 11.29
N ASP A 158 24.33 -9.61 10.46
CA ASP A 158 25.31 -8.56 10.69
C ASP A 158 24.97 -7.31 9.87
N ASN A 159 25.84 -6.31 9.85
CA ASN A 159 25.62 -5.02 9.16
C ASN A 159 25.40 -5.14 7.63
N SER A 160 25.68 -6.29 7.04
CA SER A 160 25.64 -6.48 5.59
C SER A 160 25.02 -7.80 5.14
N HIS A 161 24.59 -8.65 6.07
CA HIS A 161 24.07 -9.98 5.75
C HIS A 161 22.72 -10.26 6.40
N ILE A 162 21.88 -10.94 5.64
CA ILE A 162 20.55 -11.37 6.03
C ILE A 162 20.32 -12.84 5.70
N THR A 163 19.55 -13.54 6.51
CA THR A 163 19.03 -14.87 6.21
C THR A 163 17.61 -14.75 5.69
N ILE A 164 17.33 -15.43 4.58
CA ILE A 164 15.99 -15.64 4.06
C ILE A 164 15.79 -17.12 3.70
N PRO A 165 14.54 -17.61 3.53
CA PRO A 165 14.32 -19.02 3.19
C PRO A 165 15.12 -19.45 1.97
N GLY A 166 15.90 -20.52 2.15
CA GLY A 166 16.81 -21.07 1.13
C GLY A 166 18.17 -20.40 0.99
N PHE A 167 18.44 -19.32 1.75
CA PHE A 167 19.75 -18.65 1.79
C PHE A 167 20.18 -18.44 3.24
N LYS A 168 21.22 -19.14 3.68
CA LYS A 168 21.75 -19.01 5.05
C LYS A 168 22.42 -17.65 5.29
N LYS A 169 23.14 -17.13 4.28
CA LYS A 169 23.85 -15.85 4.37
C LYS A 169 23.78 -15.17 3.00
N LEU A 170 23.09 -14.03 2.94
CA LEU A 170 22.90 -13.25 1.72
C LEU A 170 23.39 -11.83 1.96
N LYS A 171 24.35 -11.37 1.15
CA LYS A 171 24.93 -10.04 1.26
C LYS A 171 23.96 -9.00 0.70
N VAL A 172 23.77 -7.91 1.44
CA VAL A 172 22.80 -6.85 1.13
C VAL A 172 23.36 -5.46 1.43
N TYR A 173 22.72 -4.43 0.86
CA TYR A 173 23.00 -3.03 1.14
C TYR A 173 21.79 -2.35 1.81
N GLY A 174 22.05 -1.41 2.73
CA GLY A 174 21.01 -0.59 3.35
C GLY A 174 20.52 -1.11 4.69
N MET A 175 21.21 -2.10 5.28
CA MET A 175 20.88 -2.66 6.60
C MET A 175 20.97 -1.64 7.74
N TYR A 176 21.85 -0.63 7.63
CA TYR A 176 22.01 0.43 8.62
C TYR A 176 20.68 1.09 8.99
N GLN A 177 19.75 1.22 8.03
CA GLN A 177 18.42 1.83 8.26
C GLN A 177 17.58 1.06 9.32
N ILE A 178 17.82 -0.23 9.49
CA ILE A 178 17.13 -1.06 10.49
C ILE A 178 17.97 -1.13 11.76
N LEU A 179 19.27 -1.29 11.64
CA LEU A 179 20.18 -1.49 12.77
C LEU A 179 20.32 -0.23 13.67
N GLU A 180 20.11 0.96 13.10
CA GLU A 180 20.04 2.22 13.85
C GLU A 180 18.77 2.36 14.69
N LEU A 181 17.75 1.50 14.47
CA LEU A 181 16.53 1.52 15.23
C LEU A 181 16.73 0.82 16.58
N LYS A 182 16.13 1.38 17.63
CA LYS A 182 16.05 0.77 18.95
C LYS A 182 14.72 0.03 19.09
N ASP A 183 14.74 -1.09 19.82
CA ASP A 183 13.52 -1.82 20.21
C ASP A 183 12.60 -2.18 19.04
N TYR A 184 13.17 -2.77 18.00
CA TYR A 184 12.41 -3.19 16.82
C TYR A 184 12.15 -4.70 16.81
N GLU A 185 11.04 -5.07 16.17
CA GLU A 185 10.65 -6.46 15.93
C GLU A 185 10.44 -6.68 14.43
N ILE A 186 11.07 -7.71 13.86
CA ILE A 186 10.85 -8.11 12.47
C ILE A 186 9.57 -8.92 12.40
N ALA A 187 8.61 -8.49 11.57
CA ALA A 187 7.35 -9.19 11.36
C ALA A 187 7.43 -10.15 10.17
N ASP A 188 7.29 -9.63 8.99
CA ASP A 188 7.29 -10.37 7.71
C ASP A 188 8.12 -9.62 6.67
N GLY A 189 8.04 -10.05 5.43
CA GLY A 189 8.68 -9.32 4.33
C GLY A 189 8.29 -9.83 2.96
N LYS A 190 9.02 -9.33 1.97
CA LYS A 190 8.86 -9.74 0.57
C LYS A 190 10.19 -9.78 -0.13
N LEU A 191 10.42 -10.83 -0.89
CA LEU A 191 11.49 -10.87 -1.86
C LEU A 191 10.97 -10.28 -3.18
N LEU A 192 11.69 -9.29 -3.73
CA LEU A 192 11.28 -8.54 -4.92
C LEU A 192 12.30 -8.73 -6.04
N TRP A 193 11.81 -8.86 -7.26
CA TRP A 193 12.61 -8.78 -8.47
C TRP A 193 12.20 -7.55 -9.27
N LYS A 194 13.08 -6.56 -9.27
CA LYS A 194 12.91 -5.29 -9.98
C LYS A 194 13.87 -5.21 -11.18
N PRO A 195 13.64 -4.29 -12.12
CA PRO A 195 14.57 -4.06 -13.23
C PRO A 195 16.01 -3.76 -12.80
N SER A 196 16.19 -3.13 -11.64
CA SER A 196 17.50 -2.79 -11.06
C SER A 196 18.13 -3.92 -10.22
N GLY A 197 17.45 -5.06 -10.03
CA GLY A 197 17.95 -6.21 -9.30
C GLY A 197 16.99 -6.81 -8.28
N PHE A 198 17.54 -7.60 -7.35
CA PHE A 198 16.77 -8.20 -6.27
C PHE A 198 16.77 -7.32 -5.02
N TYR A 199 15.63 -7.29 -4.34
CA TYR A 199 15.43 -6.53 -3.10
C TYR A 199 14.68 -7.38 -2.09
N ILE A 200 14.88 -7.08 -0.82
CA ILE A 200 14.12 -7.64 0.28
C ILE A 200 13.42 -6.50 0.98
N LYS A 201 12.09 -6.53 1.02
CA LYS A 201 11.33 -5.68 1.93
C LYS A 201 11.26 -6.36 3.28
N VAL A 202 11.64 -5.64 4.32
CA VAL A 202 11.56 -6.09 5.71
C VAL A 202 10.53 -5.23 6.41
N THR A 203 9.51 -5.85 6.97
CA THR A 203 8.50 -5.19 7.78
C THR A 203 8.96 -5.18 9.22
N VAL A 204 9.11 -4.01 9.79
CA VAL A 204 9.60 -3.77 11.15
C VAL A 204 8.52 -3.08 11.96
N CYS A 205 8.27 -3.58 13.16
CA CYS A 205 7.36 -3.00 14.13
C CYS A 205 8.17 -2.29 15.21
N LEU A 206 7.80 -1.05 15.49
CA LEU A 206 8.45 -0.16 16.46
C LEU A 206 7.41 0.35 17.43
N ASN A 207 7.76 0.52 18.70
CA ASN A 207 6.90 1.17 19.66
C ASN A 207 6.60 2.61 19.22
N LYS A 208 5.36 3.05 19.41
CA LYS A 208 4.99 4.44 19.16
C LYS A 208 5.81 5.32 20.07
N LYS A 209 6.39 6.35 19.52
CA LYS A 209 7.01 7.42 20.32
C LYS A 209 5.95 8.46 20.60
N ASP A 210 5.90 8.94 21.81
CA ASP A 210 5.08 10.10 22.15
C ASP A 210 5.58 11.30 21.37
N ARG A 211 4.63 11.97 20.72
CA ARG A 211 4.89 13.16 19.95
C ARG A 211 4.42 14.36 20.78
N GLN A 212 5.26 15.36 20.90
CA GLN A 212 4.83 16.62 21.45
C GLN A 212 3.74 17.23 20.53
N PRO A 213 2.59 17.62 21.08
CA PRO A 213 1.53 18.23 20.29
C PRO A 213 1.99 19.59 19.74
N THR A 214 1.63 19.89 18.51
CA THR A 214 1.89 21.20 17.88
C THR A 214 0.73 22.17 18.10
N HIS A 215 -0.43 21.66 18.51
CA HIS A 215 -1.70 22.39 18.63
C HIS A 215 -2.14 23.08 17.32
N LYS A 216 -1.61 22.61 16.18
CA LYS A 216 -1.93 23.12 14.85
C LYS A 216 -2.77 22.14 14.06
N GLU A 217 -3.76 22.68 13.38
CA GLU A 217 -4.62 21.94 12.46
C GLU A 217 -4.57 22.56 11.07
N VAL A 218 -4.65 21.74 10.02
CA VAL A 218 -4.57 22.21 8.62
C VAL A 218 -5.66 21.58 7.76
N GLY A 219 -6.25 22.36 6.86
CA GLY A 219 -7.08 21.90 5.76
C GLY A 219 -6.26 21.79 4.48
N LEU A 220 -6.52 20.76 3.69
CA LEU A 220 -5.86 20.52 2.40
C LEU A 220 -6.89 20.56 1.28
N ASP A 221 -6.68 21.41 0.29
CA ASP A 221 -7.35 21.39 -0.99
C ASP A 221 -6.50 20.65 -2.03
N PHE A 222 -7.14 19.81 -2.86
CA PHE A 222 -6.48 19.05 -3.93
C PHE A 222 -6.80 19.67 -5.28
N GLY A 223 -5.77 20.10 -5.99
CA GLY A 223 -5.87 20.75 -7.29
C GLY A 223 -5.06 20.08 -8.40
N ILE A 224 -5.21 20.59 -9.61
CA ILE A 224 -4.48 20.13 -10.80
C ILE A 224 -3.25 20.99 -11.04
N LYS A 225 -3.35 22.31 -10.87
CA LYS A 225 -2.25 23.26 -11.03
C LYS A 225 -1.33 23.18 -9.82
N ASP A 226 -1.81 23.59 -8.68
CA ASP A 226 -1.21 23.38 -7.36
C ASP A 226 -1.84 22.12 -6.78
N ASN A 227 -1.05 21.06 -6.64
CA ASN A 227 -1.63 19.74 -6.35
C ASN A 227 -2.16 19.62 -4.93
N ILE A 228 -1.58 20.37 -4.00
CA ILE A 228 -2.04 20.47 -2.61
C ILE A 228 -1.83 21.91 -2.18
N THR A 229 -2.90 22.54 -1.73
CA THR A 229 -2.86 23.87 -1.08
C THR A 229 -3.30 23.70 0.37
N THR A 230 -2.55 24.28 1.30
CA THR A 230 -2.88 24.25 2.72
C THR A 230 -3.71 25.47 3.12
N SER A 231 -4.48 25.36 4.20
CA SER A 231 -5.21 26.49 4.81
C SER A 231 -4.27 27.62 5.27
N ASP A 232 -3.01 27.32 5.46
CA ASP A 232 -1.98 28.27 5.89
C ASP A 232 -1.29 28.96 4.70
N GLY A 233 -1.69 28.63 3.46
CA GLY A 233 -1.21 29.26 2.21
C GLY A 233 -0.04 28.56 1.53
N GLU A 234 0.46 27.44 2.07
CA GLU A 234 1.53 26.69 1.43
C GLU A 234 1.00 25.87 0.24
N LYS A 235 1.78 25.79 -0.82
CA LYS A 235 1.44 25.07 -2.05
C LYS A 235 2.48 24.01 -2.39
N PHE A 236 2.04 22.76 -2.60
CA PHE A 236 2.92 21.66 -2.99
C PHE A 236 2.59 21.17 -4.40
N ASN A 237 3.63 21.03 -5.22
CA ASN A 237 3.52 20.45 -6.54
C ASN A 237 3.91 18.97 -6.53
N CYS A 238 2.93 18.09 -6.74
CA CYS A 238 3.11 16.65 -6.73
C CYS A 238 3.46 16.06 -8.10
N LYS A 239 4.18 16.76 -8.96
CA LYS A 239 4.53 16.31 -10.31
C LYS A 239 5.99 15.86 -10.38
N VAL A 240 6.21 14.74 -11.05
CA VAL A 240 7.54 14.27 -11.44
C VAL A 240 7.51 14.03 -12.93
N GLN A 241 8.22 14.85 -13.68
CA GLN A 241 8.28 14.76 -15.14
C GLN A 241 9.11 13.55 -15.58
N GLU A 242 8.74 12.97 -16.71
CA GLU A 242 9.57 11.99 -17.40
C GLU A 242 10.86 12.66 -17.92
N SER A 243 11.97 11.94 -17.82
CA SER A 243 13.22 12.40 -18.38
C SER A 243 13.18 12.36 -19.91
N GLU A 244 13.86 13.28 -20.57
CA GLU A 244 14.04 13.26 -22.03
C GLU A 244 14.69 11.93 -22.49
N TYR A 245 15.48 11.31 -21.62
CA TYR A 245 16.09 10.01 -21.87
C TYR A 245 15.06 8.89 -22.04
N VAL A 246 13.96 8.89 -21.25
CA VAL A 246 12.86 7.92 -21.44
C VAL A 246 12.22 8.09 -22.81
N LYS A 247 11.94 9.32 -23.21
CA LYS A 247 11.36 9.61 -24.55
C LYS A 247 12.30 9.17 -25.68
N TYR A 248 13.58 9.40 -25.52
CA TYR A 248 14.63 8.91 -26.43
C TYR A 248 14.59 7.39 -26.55
N LEU A 249 14.59 6.66 -25.43
CA LEU A 249 14.55 5.20 -25.40
C LEU A 249 13.27 4.64 -26.04
N GLN A 250 12.12 5.29 -25.83
CA GLN A 250 10.84 4.90 -26.43
C GLN A 250 10.90 5.03 -27.97
N LYS A 251 11.38 6.17 -28.50
CA LYS A 251 11.57 6.38 -29.94
C LYS A 251 12.52 5.34 -30.56
N HIS A 252 13.54 4.91 -29.80
CA HIS A 252 14.47 3.88 -30.26
C HIS A 252 13.86 2.48 -30.23
N LEU A 253 12.98 2.22 -29.25
CA LEU A 253 12.27 0.94 -29.13
C LEU A 253 11.34 0.71 -30.33
N ASP A 254 10.63 1.74 -30.78
CA ASP A 254 9.69 1.67 -31.90
C ASP A 254 10.38 1.28 -33.21
N LYS A 255 11.69 1.60 -33.35
CA LYS A 255 12.51 1.25 -34.51
C LYS A 255 13.10 -0.17 -34.44
N LYS A 256 12.91 -0.93 -33.35
CA LYS A 256 13.51 -2.25 -33.20
C LYS A 256 12.53 -3.36 -33.56
N LYS A 257 13.06 -4.43 -34.18
CA LYS A 257 12.29 -5.66 -34.42
C LYS A 257 11.78 -6.21 -33.08
N LYS A 258 10.47 -6.32 -32.94
CA LYS A 258 9.81 -6.86 -31.73
C LYS A 258 10.40 -8.23 -31.39
N TYR A 259 10.59 -8.48 -30.11
CA TYR A 259 11.13 -9.73 -29.53
C TYR A 259 12.61 -10.00 -29.84
N SER A 260 13.34 -9.08 -30.47
CA SER A 260 14.79 -9.21 -30.66
C SER A 260 15.55 -9.00 -29.34
N LYS A 261 16.80 -9.47 -29.26
CA LYS A 261 17.68 -9.27 -28.08
C LYS A 261 17.84 -7.76 -27.76
N HIS A 262 17.99 -6.93 -28.79
CA HIS A 262 18.11 -5.47 -28.64
C HIS A 262 16.80 -4.83 -28.16
N TYR A 263 15.64 -5.30 -28.62
CA TYR A 263 14.34 -4.87 -28.16
C TYR A 263 14.18 -5.11 -26.65
N TYR A 264 14.49 -6.30 -26.15
CA TYR A 264 14.42 -6.59 -24.71
C TYR A 264 15.44 -5.82 -23.89
N LYS A 265 16.63 -5.52 -24.43
CA LYS A 265 17.63 -4.66 -23.76
C LYS A 265 17.07 -3.25 -23.55
N LEU A 266 16.43 -2.64 -24.55
CA LEU A 266 15.81 -1.33 -24.45
C LEU A 266 14.61 -1.34 -23.48
N ILE A 267 13.73 -2.35 -23.56
CA ILE A 267 12.64 -2.49 -22.57
C ILE A 267 13.18 -2.50 -21.14
N ASN A 268 14.26 -3.23 -20.90
CA ASN A 268 14.83 -3.29 -19.55
C ASN A 268 15.42 -1.94 -19.11
N GLN A 269 16.02 -1.17 -20.03
CA GLN A 269 16.46 0.20 -19.74
C GLN A 269 15.28 1.12 -19.41
N ILE A 270 14.21 1.10 -20.23
CA ILE A 270 13.00 1.87 -19.97
C ILE A 270 12.37 1.50 -18.61
N ARG A 271 12.30 0.20 -18.29
CA ARG A 271 11.79 -0.28 -17.00
C ARG A 271 12.61 0.25 -15.82
N LYS A 272 13.94 0.34 -15.95
CA LYS A 272 14.82 0.93 -14.92
C LYS A 272 14.57 2.42 -14.72
N GLU A 273 14.38 3.16 -15.82
CA GLU A 273 14.05 4.58 -15.73
C GLU A 273 12.68 4.82 -15.06
N TYR A 274 11.68 4.03 -15.39
CA TYR A 274 10.38 4.11 -14.71
C TYR A 274 10.45 3.69 -13.24
N GLU A 275 11.34 2.75 -12.88
CA GLU A 275 11.61 2.42 -11.49
C GLU A 275 12.23 3.63 -10.77
N HIS A 276 13.20 4.31 -11.38
CA HIS A 276 13.81 5.53 -10.83
C HIS A 276 12.76 6.63 -10.63
N LEU A 277 11.92 6.91 -11.63
CA LEU A 277 10.82 7.88 -11.51
C LEU A 277 9.83 7.51 -10.40
N SER A 278 9.51 6.22 -10.26
CA SER A 278 8.64 5.74 -9.18
C SER A 278 9.26 5.94 -7.80
N ASN A 279 10.57 5.73 -7.66
CA ASN A 279 11.29 5.96 -6.41
C ASN A 279 11.33 7.44 -6.07
N LYS A 280 11.57 8.33 -7.08
CA LYS A 280 11.51 9.77 -6.90
C LYS A 280 10.13 10.24 -6.44
N LYS A 281 9.06 9.75 -7.08
CA LYS A 281 7.68 10.03 -6.66
C LYS A 281 7.41 9.57 -5.22
N GLN A 282 7.98 8.44 -4.81
CA GLN A 282 7.83 7.94 -3.45
C GLN A 282 8.58 8.80 -2.43
N ASP A 283 9.79 9.25 -2.76
CA ASP A 283 10.59 10.11 -1.90
C ASP A 283 9.90 11.46 -1.68
N GLU A 284 9.49 12.13 -2.75
CA GLU A 284 8.74 13.39 -2.68
C GLU A 284 7.43 13.25 -1.88
N ASN A 285 6.69 12.14 -2.10
CA ASN A 285 5.51 11.85 -1.29
C ASN A 285 5.85 11.72 0.20
N ASN A 286 6.94 11.03 0.52
CA ASN A 286 7.36 10.85 1.91
C ASN A 286 7.75 12.18 2.56
N LYS A 287 8.40 13.09 1.82
CA LYS A 287 8.75 14.43 2.29
C LYS A 287 7.52 15.25 2.65
N ILE A 288 6.51 15.29 1.76
CA ILE A 288 5.25 16.02 2.02
C ILE A 288 4.54 15.43 3.24
N ILE A 289 4.38 14.11 3.30
CA ILE A 289 3.72 13.45 4.43
C ILE A 289 4.50 13.67 5.73
N HIS A 290 5.83 13.64 5.69
CA HIS A 290 6.67 13.92 6.86
C HIS A 290 6.51 15.37 7.34
N TYR A 291 6.51 16.31 6.40
CA TYR A 291 6.25 17.72 6.69
C TYR A 291 4.89 17.92 7.38
N LEU A 292 3.81 17.41 6.75
CA LEU A 292 2.46 17.54 7.30
C LEU A 292 2.35 16.90 8.70
N LYS A 293 2.94 15.71 8.87
CA LYS A 293 2.94 15.00 10.15
C LYS A 293 3.65 15.76 11.27
N ASN A 294 4.73 16.43 10.96
CA ASN A 294 5.54 17.12 11.98
C ASN A 294 4.95 18.47 12.38
N ASN A 295 4.28 19.14 11.45
CA ASN A 295 3.78 20.49 11.68
C ASN A 295 2.33 20.56 12.18
N TYR A 296 1.52 19.49 11.99
CA TYR A 296 0.09 19.52 12.30
C TYR A 296 -0.33 18.30 13.10
N ASP A 297 -1.18 18.50 14.09
CA ASP A 297 -1.77 17.43 14.88
C ASP A 297 -2.98 16.82 14.16
N VAL A 298 -3.72 17.64 13.43
CA VAL A 298 -4.86 17.20 12.63
C VAL A 298 -4.79 17.74 11.21
N ILE A 299 -5.02 16.85 10.25
CA ILE A 299 -4.99 17.16 8.82
C ILE A 299 -6.36 16.82 8.24
N TYR A 300 -7.09 17.85 7.80
CA TYR A 300 -8.39 17.72 7.14
C TYR A 300 -8.21 17.68 5.64
N PHE A 301 -8.92 16.80 4.95
CA PHE A 301 -8.95 16.74 3.48
C PHE A 301 -10.29 16.23 2.99
N GLN A 302 -10.67 16.62 1.77
CA GLN A 302 -11.92 16.18 1.15
C GLN A 302 -11.76 14.85 0.41
N ASP A 303 -12.84 14.06 0.33
CA ASP A 303 -12.84 12.79 -0.42
C ASP A 303 -12.91 13.02 -1.93
N GLU A 304 -11.89 13.65 -2.49
CA GLU A 304 -11.77 13.87 -3.93
C GLU A 304 -11.58 12.56 -4.70
N GLN A 305 -12.41 12.35 -5.71
CA GLN A 305 -12.33 11.15 -6.55
C GLN A 305 -11.29 11.31 -7.68
N LEU A 306 -10.00 11.27 -7.32
CA LEU A 306 -8.87 11.43 -8.24
C LEU A 306 -8.91 10.45 -9.45
N THR A 307 -9.61 9.34 -9.34
CA THR A 307 -9.81 8.39 -10.44
C THR A 307 -10.70 8.96 -11.53
N LYS A 308 -11.72 9.74 -11.18
CA LYS A 308 -12.59 10.42 -12.14
C LYS A 308 -11.85 11.50 -12.92
N TRP A 309 -10.88 12.18 -12.29
CA TRP A 309 -10.05 13.16 -13.00
C TRP A 309 -9.21 12.54 -14.11
N LYS A 310 -8.96 11.22 -14.08
CA LYS A 310 -8.24 10.48 -15.13
C LYS A 310 -9.11 10.12 -16.32
N GLU A 311 -10.42 10.17 -16.15
CA GLU A 311 -11.38 9.89 -17.23
C GLU A 311 -11.41 11.05 -18.24
N ASP A 312 -11.08 12.25 -17.79
CA ASP A 312 -10.85 13.41 -18.68
C ASP A 312 -9.53 13.24 -19.44
N SER A 313 -9.61 13.15 -20.77
CA SER A 313 -8.46 12.93 -21.66
C SER A 313 -7.40 14.02 -21.55
N THR A 314 -7.79 15.26 -21.26
CA THR A 314 -6.89 16.43 -21.15
C THR A 314 -6.09 16.39 -19.85
N LEU A 315 -6.68 15.94 -18.78
CA LEU A 315 -6.10 15.89 -17.44
C LEU A 315 -5.38 14.57 -17.15
N SER A 316 -5.72 13.51 -17.87
CA SER A 316 -5.23 12.14 -17.63
C SER A 316 -3.71 12.07 -17.53
N LYS A 317 -2.96 12.68 -18.47
CA LYS A 317 -1.49 12.71 -18.46
C LYS A 317 -0.95 13.44 -17.22
N THR A 318 -1.50 14.60 -16.89
CA THR A 318 -1.08 15.39 -15.73
C THR A 318 -1.25 14.62 -14.42
N ILE A 319 -2.40 13.97 -14.24
CA ILE A 319 -2.68 13.16 -13.06
C ILE A 319 -1.82 11.89 -13.01
N GLN A 320 -1.54 11.26 -14.16
CA GLN A 320 -0.67 10.09 -14.25
C GLN A 320 0.79 10.42 -13.85
N HIS A 321 1.28 11.62 -14.24
CA HIS A 321 2.62 12.09 -13.87
C HIS A 321 2.69 12.58 -12.41
N SER A 322 1.56 12.90 -11.79
CA SER A 322 1.51 13.29 -10.39
C SER A 322 1.66 12.09 -9.44
N TYR A 323 2.05 12.37 -8.20
CA TYR A 323 1.99 11.40 -7.09
C TYR A 323 0.92 11.76 -6.06
N LEU A 324 0.00 12.67 -6.40
CA LEU A 324 -1.09 13.11 -5.54
C LEU A 324 -1.92 11.94 -5.00
N GLY A 325 -2.20 10.93 -5.83
CA GLY A 325 -2.89 9.71 -5.40
C GLY A 325 -2.15 8.93 -4.30
N ARG A 326 -0.81 9.00 -4.25
CA ARG A 326 -0.02 8.39 -3.17
C ARG A 326 -0.15 9.19 -1.88
N VAL A 327 -0.14 10.53 -1.97
CA VAL A 327 -0.37 11.43 -0.83
C VAL A 327 -1.75 11.13 -0.23
N LYS A 328 -2.82 11.16 -1.05
CA LYS A 328 -4.18 10.83 -0.61
C LYS A 328 -4.25 9.46 0.06
N THR A 329 -3.68 8.42 -0.56
CA THR A 329 -3.66 7.07 0.02
C THR A 329 -2.99 7.06 1.40
N LYS A 330 -1.92 7.84 1.56
CA LYS A 330 -1.22 7.93 2.84
C LYS A 330 -2.04 8.67 3.89
N LEU A 331 -2.69 9.77 3.53
CA LEU A 331 -3.62 10.49 4.40
C LEU A 331 -4.78 9.58 4.83
N VAL A 332 -5.41 8.86 3.89
CA VAL A 332 -6.46 7.87 4.21
C VAL A 332 -5.97 6.82 5.21
N SER A 333 -4.72 6.36 5.10
CA SER A 333 -4.13 5.41 6.06
C SER A 333 -3.90 5.98 7.47
N MET A 334 -4.03 7.30 7.64
CA MET A 334 -3.85 8.02 8.91
C MET A 334 -5.18 8.46 9.54
N ILE A 335 -6.32 8.14 8.91
CA ILE A 335 -7.66 8.44 9.46
C ILE A 335 -7.81 7.80 10.84
N GLY A 336 -8.38 8.55 11.78
CA GLY A 336 -8.54 8.14 13.17
C GLY A 336 -7.28 8.31 14.06
N THR A 337 -6.14 8.74 13.48
CA THR A 337 -4.94 9.08 14.25
C THR A 337 -4.54 10.54 14.09
N GLN A 338 -4.32 11.01 12.86
CA GLN A 338 -3.83 12.36 12.57
C GLN A 338 -4.52 12.99 11.36
N SER A 339 -5.38 12.28 10.68
CA SER A 339 -6.13 12.81 9.54
C SER A 339 -7.61 12.59 9.69
N PHE A 340 -8.40 13.50 9.11
CA PHE A 340 -9.84 13.45 9.07
C PHE A 340 -10.33 13.77 7.65
N MET A 341 -11.20 12.93 7.12
CA MET A 341 -11.72 13.07 5.76
C MET A 341 -13.15 13.58 5.80
N ILE A 342 -13.41 14.73 5.15
CA ILE A 342 -14.75 15.30 5.03
C ILE A 342 -15.47 14.79 3.78
N ASP A 343 -16.79 14.90 3.80
CA ASP A 343 -17.63 14.49 2.67
C ASP A 343 -17.30 15.31 1.41
N LYS A 344 -17.27 14.62 0.25
CA LYS A 344 -17.04 15.19 -1.07
C LYS A 344 -18.10 16.23 -1.52
N TRP A 345 -19.29 16.21 -0.92
CA TRP A 345 -20.37 17.12 -1.27
C TRP A 345 -20.34 18.46 -0.52
N LYS A 346 -19.46 18.62 0.46
CA LYS A 346 -19.29 19.91 1.14
C LYS A 346 -18.81 20.97 0.14
N PRO A 347 -19.47 22.15 0.07
CA PRO A 347 -19.18 23.16 -0.96
C PRO A 347 -17.96 24.02 -0.61
N THR A 348 -16.79 23.39 -0.47
CA THR A 348 -15.57 24.04 0.02
C THR A 348 -15.11 25.22 -0.81
N THR A 349 -15.32 25.19 -2.14
CA THR A 349 -14.94 26.29 -3.05
C THR A 349 -15.99 27.37 -3.17
N LYS A 350 -17.25 27.10 -2.80
CA LYS A 350 -18.38 28.00 -3.02
C LYS A 350 -18.84 28.75 -1.76
N TYR A 351 -18.59 28.19 -0.58
CA TYR A 351 -19.08 28.70 0.69
C TYR A 351 -18.24 29.89 1.17
N CYS A 352 -18.89 31.02 1.51
CA CYS A 352 -18.22 32.15 2.11
C CYS A 352 -18.17 31.98 3.64
N PRO A 353 -16.96 31.95 4.26
CA PRO A 353 -16.86 31.77 5.71
C PRO A 353 -17.37 32.98 6.53
N GLU A 354 -17.43 34.18 5.93
CA GLU A 354 -17.85 35.43 6.62
C GLU A 354 -19.36 35.56 6.65
N CYS A 355 -20.06 35.36 5.53
CA CYS A 355 -21.51 35.61 5.46
C CYS A 355 -22.35 34.35 5.26
N GLY A 356 -21.77 33.18 5.09
CA GLY A 356 -22.47 31.91 4.88
C GLY A 356 -23.11 31.72 3.51
N LYS A 357 -23.02 32.69 2.60
CA LYS A 357 -23.57 32.58 1.24
C LYS A 357 -22.80 31.59 0.38
N LEU A 358 -23.51 30.91 -0.53
CA LEU A 358 -22.94 30.05 -1.56
C LEU A 358 -22.80 30.84 -2.87
N ASN A 359 -21.57 31.09 -3.32
CA ASN A 359 -21.27 31.79 -4.56
C ASN A 359 -20.83 30.82 -5.64
N ASN A 360 -21.34 31.00 -6.86
CA ASN A 360 -20.87 30.23 -8.01
C ASN A 360 -19.64 30.90 -8.60
N ILE A 361 -18.52 30.17 -8.58
CA ILE A 361 -17.24 30.64 -9.14
C ILE A 361 -16.91 29.78 -10.35
N SER A 362 -16.49 30.46 -11.41
CA SER A 362 -15.99 29.82 -12.63
C SER A 362 -14.66 29.08 -12.35
N LEU A 363 -14.42 27.97 -13.07
CA LEU A 363 -13.16 27.22 -12.97
C LEU A 363 -11.94 28.05 -13.37
N ASN A 364 -12.13 29.10 -14.17
CA ASN A 364 -11.06 29.97 -14.64
C ASN A 364 -10.68 31.07 -13.61
N GLU A 365 -11.59 31.39 -12.71
CA GLU A 365 -11.35 32.39 -11.66
C GLU A 365 -10.38 31.82 -10.61
N ARG A 366 -9.37 32.63 -10.26
CA ARG A 366 -8.35 32.27 -9.28
C ARG A 366 -8.54 32.93 -7.93
N THR A 367 -9.37 33.98 -7.90
CA THR A 367 -9.72 34.70 -6.69
C THR A 367 -11.17 34.44 -6.36
N TYR A 368 -11.44 34.05 -5.14
CA TYR A 368 -12.77 34.02 -4.59
C TYR A 368 -13.18 35.42 -4.16
N ASN A 369 -14.30 35.92 -4.65
CA ASN A 369 -14.87 37.20 -4.25
C ASN A 369 -16.32 37.00 -3.80
N CYS A 370 -16.69 37.62 -2.68
CA CYS A 370 -18.04 37.60 -2.15
C CYS A 370 -18.59 39.02 -2.09
N GLU A 371 -19.91 39.18 -2.26
CA GLU A 371 -20.60 40.44 -2.13
C GLU A 371 -20.45 41.10 -0.74
N CYS A 372 -20.12 40.31 0.30
CA CYS A 372 -19.85 40.82 1.65
C CYS A 372 -18.48 41.50 1.77
N GLY A 373 -17.69 41.56 0.70
CA GLY A 373 -16.33 42.11 0.70
C GLY A 373 -15.19 41.10 0.95
N TYR A 374 -15.51 39.85 1.29
CA TYR A 374 -14.49 38.80 1.47
C TYR A 374 -13.85 38.42 0.13
N SER A 375 -12.52 38.47 0.06
CA SER A 375 -11.75 38.13 -1.13
C SER A 375 -10.49 37.36 -0.74
N MET A 376 -10.18 36.28 -1.48
CA MET A 376 -9.02 35.43 -1.22
C MET A 376 -8.63 34.59 -2.45
N ASP A 377 -7.36 34.09 -2.51
CA ASP A 377 -6.96 33.02 -3.45
C ASP A 377 -7.93 31.83 -3.31
N ARG A 378 -8.48 31.36 -4.43
CA ARG A 378 -9.53 30.33 -4.43
C ARG A 378 -9.10 29.01 -3.78
N ASP A 379 -7.84 28.61 -4.03
CA ASP A 379 -7.35 27.32 -3.55
C ASP A 379 -7.05 27.40 -2.02
N ILE A 380 -6.57 28.56 -1.53
CA ILE A 380 -6.41 28.81 -0.08
C ILE A 380 -7.78 28.92 0.60
N HIS A 381 -8.73 29.59 -0.04
CA HIS A 381 -10.10 29.69 0.43
C HIS A 381 -10.74 28.29 0.60
N ALA A 382 -10.62 27.43 -0.42
CA ALA A 382 -11.11 26.06 -0.36
C ALA A 382 -10.45 25.28 0.78
N ALA A 383 -9.13 25.39 0.95
CA ALA A 383 -8.40 24.72 2.03
C ALA A 383 -8.83 25.20 3.43
N LYS A 384 -9.13 26.50 3.60
CA LYS A 384 -9.68 27.05 4.86
C LYS A 384 -11.08 26.49 5.14
N ASN A 385 -11.93 26.41 4.13
CA ASN A 385 -13.25 25.79 4.26
C ASN A 385 -13.18 24.31 4.57
N VAL A 386 -12.22 23.57 3.97
CA VAL A 386 -11.94 22.16 4.33
C VAL A 386 -11.58 22.05 5.81
N LYS A 387 -10.74 22.94 6.35
CA LYS A 387 -10.40 22.98 7.78
C LYS A 387 -11.62 23.26 8.62
N MET A 388 -12.40 24.27 8.29
CA MET A 388 -13.61 24.69 9.03
C MET A 388 -14.66 23.58 9.09
N PHE A 389 -15.06 23.02 7.94
CA PHE A 389 -16.03 21.92 7.89
C PHE A 389 -15.50 20.65 8.59
N GLY A 390 -14.19 20.39 8.46
CA GLY A 390 -13.56 19.25 9.08
C GLY A 390 -13.50 19.34 10.60
N SER A 391 -13.19 20.50 11.15
CA SER A 391 -13.16 20.72 12.61
C SER A 391 -14.56 20.62 13.22
N THR A 392 -15.59 21.19 12.57
CA THR A 392 -16.99 21.07 12.99
C THR A 392 -17.45 19.61 12.99
N GLN A 393 -17.26 18.91 11.87
CA GLN A 393 -17.68 17.51 11.75
C GLN A 393 -16.94 16.59 12.73
N ARG A 394 -15.66 16.88 13.01
CA ARG A 394 -14.88 16.14 14.01
C ARG A 394 -15.41 16.36 15.42
N ALA A 395 -15.79 17.59 15.78
CA ALA A 395 -16.40 17.90 17.07
C ALA A 395 -17.72 17.14 17.26
N GLU A 396 -18.61 17.16 16.27
CA GLU A 396 -19.87 16.42 16.26
C GLU A 396 -19.64 14.89 16.45
N CYS A 397 -18.64 14.30 15.76
CA CYS A 397 -18.30 12.90 15.92
C CYS A 397 -17.78 12.56 17.33
N LEU A 398 -17.03 13.45 17.96
CA LEU A 398 -16.51 13.24 19.32
C LEU A 398 -17.63 13.34 20.37
N GLU A 399 -18.58 14.28 20.21
CA GLU A 399 -19.75 14.41 21.08
C GLU A 399 -20.63 13.15 21.00
N GLN A 400 -20.98 12.68 19.80
CA GLN A 400 -21.78 11.46 19.60
C GLN A 400 -21.09 10.21 20.20
N THR A 401 -19.76 10.14 20.12
CA THR A 401 -18.99 9.02 20.68
C THR A 401 -19.03 9.05 22.21
N SER A 402 -18.91 10.23 22.81
CA SER A 402 -18.99 10.40 24.28
C SER A 402 -20.40 10.13 24.82
N GLU A 403 -21.45 10.56 24.12
CA GLU A 403 -22.83 10.25 24.48
C GLU A 403 -23.14 8.76 24.40
N THR A 404 -22.64 8.07 23.34
CA THR A 404 -22.80 6.62 23.18
C THR A 404 -22.08 5.86 24.28
N PHE A 405 -20.91 6.31 24.68
CA PHE A 405 -20.15 5.71 25.77
C PHE A 405 -20.85 5.90 27.12
N LEU A 406 -21.38 7.09 27.40
CA LEU A 406 -22.15 7.40 28.60
C LEU A 406 -23.46 6.60 28.69
N ALA A 407 -24.13 6.39 27.53
CA ALA A 407 -25.34 5.57 27.47
C ALA A 407 -25.03 4.08 27.72
N GLN A 408 -23.89 3.58 27.21
CA GLN A 408 -23.47 2.21 27.46
C GLN A 408 -23.06 1.97 28.93
N THR A 409 -22.37 2.94 29.55
CA THR A 409 -22.01 2.85 30.97
C THR A 409 -23.21 2.92 31.89
N LYS A 410 -24.23 3.75 31.58
CA LYS A 410 -25.50 3.77 32.34
C LYS A 410 -26.23 2.42 32.26
N ASN A 411 -26.31 1.81 31.05
CA ASN A 411 -26.94 0.50 30.86
C ASN A 411 -26.21 -0.65 31.58
N VAL A 412 -24.89 -0.56 31.78
CA VAL A 412 -24.13 -1.54 32.57
C VAL A 412 -24.41 -1.36 34.05
N ASN A 413 -24.41 -0.13 34.57
CA ASN A 413 -24.68 0.16 35.97
C ASN A 413 -26.15 -0.16 36.36
N GLU A 414 -27.14 0.06 35.46
CA GLU A 414 -28.51 -0.36 35.70
C GLU A 414 -28.69 -1.89 35.72
N LYS A 415 -27.93 -2.64 34.93
CA LYS A 415 -27.97 -4.10 34.97
C LYS A 415 -27.30 -4.67 36.22
N GLU A 416 -26.25 -4.05 36.73
CA GLU A 416 -25.61 -4.43 38.01
C GLU A 416 -26.48 -4.09 39.22
N ALA A 417 -27.26 -3.00 39.17
CA ALA A 417 -28.20 -2.60 40.23
C ALA A 417 -29.45 -3.49 40.32
N ILE A 418 -29.80 -4.24 39.26
CA ILE A 418 -30.95 -5.16 39.26
C ILE A 418 -30.52 -6.58 39.72
N THR A 419 -29.23 -6.83 39.89
CA THR A 419 -28.66 -8.14 40.27
C THR A 419 -28.19 -8.18 41.74
N LEU A 420 -28.43 -7.14 42.52
CA LEU A 420 -28.28 -7.05 43.97
C LEU A 420 -29.68 -7.01 44.62
#